data_b6176cec23fbd07b8f4494f9e6fad6d5
#
_entry.id   b6176cec23fbd07b8f4494f9e6fad6d5
#
_cell.length_a   1.000
_cell.length_b   1.000
_cell.length_c   1.000
_cell.angle_alpha   90.00
_cell.angle_beta   90.00
_cell.angle_gamma   90.00
#
_symmetry.space_group_name_H-M   'P 1'
#
loop_
_entity.id
_entity.type
_entity.pdbx_description
1 polymer ?
#
loop_
_entity_poly.entity_id
_entity_poly.type
_entity_poly.pdbx_seq_one_letter_code
_entity_poly.pdbx_strand_id
1 'polypeptide(L)'
;MIRYTFIVATVAATLLAVASRAVAQAVPATPLFQTLLQDPLYRKAKAAALAFQRKSWEQGIVGTAFLEAGDDETVIALARASLIYPTKDGLIAGVGGATVDPLMFGESLWHAADVTKDPALRKAADTMLDFTLNKAPRAADGTIFHTGQTIWSDSFNTSPPFLAYAGKYDQAVQQIEGHWKRLWDPQAKLIAHQWNEAANRFSSKTPWGGGNGWAAAGITRVIRYLPADHQADRDKLIAHLKDLLDGCIAHQRPDGLFNDTVNDPKSFVETDTAQMLAYSIYESVRGGWLDKSYLTAADKMRAAARGKVDDAGFVQGVATAPTFDKPGVSPEGQAFFLMMEAAHAKLVQETK
;
A
#
# COMPACT_ATOMS: atom_id res chain seq x y z
N MET A 1 -54.68 29.11 52.16
CA MET A 1 -53.85 30.07 51.41
C MET A 1 -52.42 29.77 51.71
N ILE A 2 -51.78 28.97 50.92
CA ILE A 2 -50.35 28.65 51.02
C ILE A 2 -49.69 29.10 49.69
N ARG A 3 -48.76 30.02 49.84
CA ARG A 3 -48.04 30.65 48.72
C ARG A 3 -47.00 29.70 48.24
N TYR A 4 -47.04 29.32 46.91
CA TYR A 4 -45.94 28.82 46.16
C TYR A 4 -45.27 29.99 45.43
N THR A 5 -44.07 30.31 45.81
CA THR A 5 -43.27 31.34 45.12
C THR A 5 -41.87 30.79 44.82
N PHE A 6 -41.55 30.67 43.54
CA PHE A 6 -40.25 30.72 42.89
C PHE A 6 -39.10 29.79 43.32
N ILE A 7 -38.90 28.73 42.57
CA ILE A 7 -37.58 28.22 42.17
C ILE A 7 -37.64 27.87 40.68
N VAL A 8 -37.51 28.87 39.83
CA VAL A 8 -37.28 28.68 38.37
C VAL A 8 -36.34 29.82 37.96
N ALA A 9 -35.08 29.68 38.20
CA ALA A 9 -34.07 30.54 37.59
C ALA A 9 -32.65 30.11 37.99
N THR A 10 -32.20 28.86 37.72
CA THR A 10 -30.72 28.55 37.79
C THR A 10 -30.34 27.29 37.01
N VAL A 11 -31.12 26.81 36.04
CA VAL A 11 -30.77 25.64 35.24
C VAL A 11 -30.46 26.02 33.77
N ALA A 12 -30.64 27.26 33.37
CA ALA A 12 -30.44 27.68 31.97
C ALA A 12 -29.02 28.16 31.64
N ALA A 13 -28.09 28.24 32.59
CA ALA A 13 -26.74 28.79 32.36
C ALA A 13 -25.62 27.74 32.23
N THR A 14 -25.91 26.44 32.43
CA THR A 14 -24.87 25.40 32.43
C THR A 14 -24.92 24.50 31.22
N LEU A 15 -25.78 24.72 30.24
CA LEU A 15 -25.94 23.91 29.02
C LEU A 15 -25.39 24.56 27.74
N LEU A 16 -24.75 25.73 27.83
CA LEU A 16 -24.16 26.43 26.67
C LEU A 16 -22.63 26.38 26.64
N ALA A 17 -21.95 25.61 27.48
CA ALA A 17 -20.48 25.54 27.55
C ALA A 17 -19.90 24.22 27.05
N VAL A 18 -20.65 23.35 26.35
CA VAL A 18 -20.14 22.10 25.81
C VAL A 18 -20.61 21.93 24.38
N ALA A 19 -20.16 22.75 23.48
CA ALA A 19 -20.19 22.48 22.04
C ALA A 19 -19.31 23.43 21.20
N SER A 20 -18.16 23.85 21.69
CA SER A 20 -17.07 24.16 20.74
C SER A 20 -16.29 22.88 20.47
N ARG A 21 -16.91 21.90 19.80
CA ARG A 21 -16.15 20.94 19.02
C ARG A 21 -15.38 21.79 18.02
N ALA A 22 -14.04 21.87 18.20
CA ALA A 22 -13.18 22.38 17.19
C ALA A 22 -13.55 21.63 15.90
N VAL A 23 -14.17 22.32 14.97
CA VAL A 23 -14.31 21.83 13.60
C VAL A 23 -12.87 21.64 13.18
N ALA A 24 -12.46 20.39 13.04
CA ALA A 24 -11.12 20.07 12.56
C ALA A 24 -10.97 20.86 11.27
N GLN A 25 -10.02 21.81 11.24
CA GLN A 25 -9.74 22.57 10.03
C GLN A 25 -9.45 21.54 8.94
N ALA A 26 -10.17 21.65 7.82
CA ALA A 26 -9.92 20.80 6.65
C ALA A 26 -8.44 20.93 6.28
N VAL A 27 -7.74 19.81 6.19
CA VAL A 27 -6.34 19.79 5.74
C VAL A 27 -6.36 20.16 4.25
N PRO A 28 -5.69 21.24 3.81
CA PRO A 28 -5.75 21.65 2.42
C PRO A 28 -5.18 20.56 1.51
N ALA A 29 -5.85 20.27 0.40
CA ALA A 29 -5.35 19.35 -0.61
C ALA A 29 -3.98 19.81 -1.14
N THR A 30 -3.02 18.89 -1.22
CA THR A 30 -1.68 19.18 -1.75
C THR A 30 -1.73 19.62 -3.22
N PRO A 31 -0.75 20.41 -3.72
CA PRO A 31 -0.69 20.77 -5.14
C PRO A 31 -0.65 19.56 -6.07
N LEU A 32 0.01 18.47 -5.66
CA LEU A 32 0.01 17.20 -6.39
C LEU A 32 -1.40 16.66 -6.53
N PHE A 33 -2.12 16.56 -5.41
CA PHE A 33 -3.48 16.01 -5.41
C PHE A 33 -4.44 16.87 -6.23
N GLN A 34 -4.33 18.19 -6.14
CA GLN A 34 -5.09 19.11 -7.01
C GLN A 34 -4.82 18.85 -8.50
N THR A 35 -3.57 18.61 -8.88
CA THR A 35 -3.20 18.26 -10.26
C THR A 35 -3.83 16.92 -10.69
N LEU A 36 -3.77 15.90 -9.85
CA LEU A 36 -4.38 14.60 -10.13
C LEU A 36 -5.89 14.69 -10.32
N LEU A 37 -6.56 15.55 -9.55
CA LEU A 37 -8.00 15.79 -9.69
C LEU A 37 -8.41 16.48 -10.99
N GLN A 38 -7.50 17.04 -11.78
CA GLN A 38 -7.80 17.54 -13.12
C GLN A 38 -8.03 16.41 -14.13
N ASP A 39 -7.48 15.21 -13.89
CA ASP A 39 -7.72 14.04 -14.74
C ASP A 39 -9.07 13.38 -14.42
N PRO A 40 -10.04 13.37 -15.36
CA PRO A 40 -11.33 12.72 -15.15
C PRO A 40 -11.21 11.22 -14.85
N LEU A 41 -10.21 10.55 -15.46
CA LEU A 41 -10.00 9.12 -15.27
C LEU A 41 -9.54 8.83 -13.83
N TYR A 42 -8.60 9.65 -13.31
CA TYR A 42 -8.16 9.57 -11.92
C TYR A 42 -9.33 9.75 -10.93
N ARG A 43 -10.22 10.75 -11.17
CA ARG A 43 -11.38 10.96 -10.30
C ARG A 43 -12.34 9.77 -10.27
N LYS A 44 -12.60 9.15 -11.44
CA LYS A 44 -13.45 7.94 -11.52
C LYS A 44 -12.80 6.78 -10.77
N ALA A 45 -11.50 6.51 -11.01
CA ALA A 45 -10.77 5.45 -10.33
C ALA A 45 -10.70 5.67 -8.81
N LYS A 46 -10.53 6.92 -8.36
CA LYS A 46 -10.60 7.29 -6.93
C LYS A 46 -11.95 6.93 -6.31
N ALA A 47 -13.06 7.28 -6.97
CA ALA A 47 -14.40 6.95 -6.48
C ALA A 47 -14.63 5.43 -6.41
N ALA A 48 -14.20 4.69 -7.43
CA ALA A 48 -14.26 3.24 -7.45
C ALA A 48 -13.41 2.60 -6.33
N ALA A 49 -12.20 3.11 -6.06
CA ALA A 49 -11.35 2.63 -4.97
C ALA A 49 -12.03 2.72 -3.59
N LEU A 50 -12.82 3.77 -3.36
CA LEU A 50 -13.57 3.94 -2.11
C LEU A 50 -14.83 3.07 -2.01
N ALA A 51 -15.34 2.56 -3.13
CA ALA A 51 -16.65 1.93 -3.19
C ALA A 51 -16.68 0.47 -2.69
N PHE A 52 -15.56 -0.27 -2.69
CA PHE A 52 -15.62 -1.72 -2.50
C PHE A 52 -14.54 -2.36 -1.64
N GLN A 53 -13.95 -1.62 -0.71
CA GLN A 53 -13.04 -2.15 0.30
C GLN A 53 -13.79 -3.01 1.31
N ARG A 54 -13.35 -4.25 1.54
CA ARG A 54 -14.01 -5.22 2.41
C ARG A 54 -13.11 -5.81 3.48
N LYS A 55 -11.78 -5.78 3.26
CA LYS A 55 -10.76 -6.38 4.12
C LYS A 55 -9.72 -5.35 4.55
N SER A 56 -9.00 -5.65 5.64
CA SER A 56 -7.96 -4.76 6.18
C SER A 56 -6.85 -4.47 5.17
N TRP A 57 -6.40 -5.46 4.40
CA TRP A 57 -5.38 -5.24 3.38
C TRP A 57 -5.89 -4.38 2.21
N GLU A 58 -7.17 -4.56 1.79
CA GLU A 58 -7.81 -3.74 0.76
C GLU A 58 -7.88 -2.28 1.20
N GLN A 59 -8.33 -2.04 2.45
CA GLN A 59 -8.34 -0.71 3.05
C GLN A 59 -6.91 -0.16 3.18
N GLY A 60 -5.95 -1.01 3.52
CA GLY A 60 -4.54 -0.66 3.66
C GLY A 60 -3.93 -0.13 2.39
N ILE A 61 -4.03 -0.88 1.30
CA ILE A 61 -3.43 -0.45 0.02
C ILE A 61 -4.13 0.77 -0.57
N VAL A 62 -5.46 0.89 -0.40
CA VAL A 62 -6.20 2.08 -0.81
C VAL A 62 -5.79 3.30 0.02
N GLY A 63 -5.62 3.14 1.35
CA GLY A 63 -5.08 4.20 2.21
C GLY A 63 -3.68 4.65 1.77
N THR A 64 -2.82 3.70 1.41
CA THR A 64 -1.50 3.98 0.83
C THR A 64 -1.60 4.79 -0.47
N ALA A 65 -2.52 4.45 -1.36
CA ALA A 65 -2.70 5.19 -2.61
C ALA A 65 -3.07 6.66 -2.38
N PHE A 66 -3.91 6.94 -1.40
CA PHE A 66 -4.24 8.33 -1.02
C PHE A 66 -3.08 9.04 -0.32
N LEU A 67 -2.32 8.33 0.50
CA LEU A 67 -1.08 8.87 1.10
C LEU A 67 -0.08 9.28 0.00
N GLU A 68 0.13 8.42 -0.99
CA GLU A 68 1.00 8.70 -2.14
C GLU A 68 0.52 9.88 -3.00
N ALA A 69 -0.78 10.06 -3.10
CA ALA A 69 -1.39 11.18 -3.81
C ALA A 69 -1.37 12.51 -3.03
N GLY A 70 -1.12 12.45 -1.71
CA GLY A 70 -1.23 13.62 -0.82
C GLY A 70 -2.68 14.04 -0.53
N ASP A 71 -3.60 13.08 -0.50
CA ASP A 71 -5.01 13.26 -0.11
C ASP A 71 -5.18 12.96 1.38
N ASP A 72 -4.62 13.84 2.22
CA ASP A 72 -4.63 13.68 3.67
C ASP A 72 -6.04 13.58 4.25
N GLU A 73 -7.01 14.28 3.68
CA GLU A 73 -8.41 14.23 4.12
C GLU A 73 -8.97 12.80 4.03
N THR A 74 -8.76 12.15 2.89
CA THR A 74 -9.20 10.76 2.69
C THR A 74 -8.41 9.78 3.57
N VAL A 75 -7.10 9.96 3.71
CA VAL A 75 -6.26 9.14 4.62
C VAL A 75 -6.76 9.23 6.06
N ILE A 76 -7.04 10.44 6.57
CA ILE A 76 -7.55 10.65 7.93
C ILE A 76 -8.94 10.01 8.10
N ALA A 77 -9.82 10.15 7.11
CA ALA A 77 -11.15 9.54 7.14
C ALA A 77 -11.07 8.01 7.22
N LEU A 78 -10.23 7.38 6.39
CA LEU A 78 -10.00 5.94 6.40
C LEU A 78 -9.36 5.49 7.73
N ALA A 79 -8.40 6.25 8.26
CA ALA A 79 -7.77 5.95 9.54
C ALA A 79 -8.78 5.97 10.70
N ARG A 80 -9.67 6.95 10.75
CA ARG A 80 -10.75 6.97 11.75
C ARG A 80 -11.74 5.84 11.57
N ALA A 81 -12.12 5.52 10.33
CA ALA A 81 -13.00 4.39 10.04
C ALA A 81 -12.39 3.06 10.48
N SER A 82 -11.07 2.89 10.34
CA SER A 82 -10.36 1.66 10.71
C SER A 82 -10.41 1.35 12.21
N LEU A 83 -10.66 2.35 13.07
CA LEU A 83 -10.74 2.16 14.53
C LEU A 83 -12.09 1.61 14.99
N ILE A 84 -13.11 1.54 14.14
CA ILE A 84 -14.48 1.18 14.54
C ILE A 84 -14.56 -0.29 14.96
N TYR A 85 -13.85 -1.19 14.24
CA TYR A 85 -13.85 -2.62 14.50
C TYR A 85 -12.42 -3.17 14.62
N PRO A 86 -11.71 -2.94 15.73
CA PRO A 86 -10.37 -3.49 15.91
C PRO A 86 -10.42 -5.01 16.14
N THR A 87 -9.30 -5.68 15.83
CA THR A 87 -9.09 -7.08 16.24
C THR A 87 -8.98 -7.18 17.76
N LYS A 88 -9.00 -8.41 18.30
CA LYS A 88 -8.71 -8.65 19.73
C LYS A 88 -7.35 -8.12 20.18
N ASP A 89 -6.38 -8.03 19.27
CA ASP A 89 -5.03 -7.50 19.54
C ASP A 89 -4.94 -5.98 19.36
N GLY A 90 -6.09 -5.31 19.11
CA GLY A 90 -6.18 -3.87 18.94
C GLY A 90 -5.71 -3.36 17.58
N LEU A 91 -5.51 -4.25 16.60
CA LEU A 91 -5.19 -3.89 15.23
C LEU A 91 -6.47 -3.52 14.47
N ILE A 92 -6.32 -2.74 13.40
CA ILE A 92 -7.43 -2.49 12.49
C ILE A 92 -7.89 -3.79 11.83
N ALA A 93 -9.19 -3.94 11.61
CA ALA A 93 -9.73 -5.15 11.02
C ALA A 93 -10.71 -4.87 9.88
N GLY A 94 -10.51 -5.60 8.80
CA GLY A 94 -11.57 -5.95 7.87
C GLY A 94 -12.10 -7.35 8.19
N VAL A 95 -12.80 -7.97 7.26
CA VAL A 95 -13.37 -9.31 7.41
C VAL A 95 -12.36 -10.37 6.96
N GLY A 96 -11.86 -11.18 7.91
CA GLY A 96 -10.88 -12.24 7.64
C GLY A 96 -9.54 -11.72 7.15
N GLY A 97 -8.59 -12.60 6.91
CA GLY A 97 -7.31 -12.23 6.32
C GLY A 97 -6.10 -12.93 6.94
N ALA A 98 -4.94 -12.64 6.38
CA ALA A 98 -3.66 -13.11 6.89
C ALA A 98 -3.19 -12.29 8.10
N THR A 99 -2.17 -12.79 8.82
CA THR A 99 -1.60 -12.11 9.99
C THR A 99 -1.08 -10.71 9.67
N VAL A 100 -0.55 -10.52 8.46
CA VAL A 100 0.07 -9.27 8.02
C VAL A 100 -0.91 -8.28 7.38
N ASP A 101 -2.14 -8.70 7.06
CA ASP A 101 -3.12 -7.86 6.35
C ASP A 101 -3.38 -6.50 7.03
N PRO A 102 -3.57 -6.42 8.36
CA PRO A 102 -3.74 -5.12 9.03
C PRO A 102 -2.53 -4.20 8.89
N LEU A 103 -1.32 -4.76 8.75
CA LEU A 103 -0.07 -3.99 8.69
C LEU A 103 0.05 -3.16 7.40
N MET A 104 -0.69 -3.53 6.36
CA MET A 104 -0.78 -2.78 5.12
C MET A 104 -1.28 -1.34 5.33
N PHE A 105 -2.10 -1.10 6.36
CA PHE A 105 -2.61 0.24 6.69
C PHE A 105 -1.67 1.04 7.61
N GLY A 106 -0.55 0.46 8.04
CA GLY A 106 0.32 1.04 9.06
C GLY A 106 0.84 2.43 8.75
N GLU A 107 1.29 2.67 7.51
CA GLU A 107 1.78 4.00 7.10
C GLU A 107 0.67 5.05 7.12
N SER A 108 -0.50 4.74 6.56
CA SER A 108 -1.64 5.66 6.53
C SER A 108 -2.13 6.00 7.93
N LEU A 109 -2.16 5.01 8.83
CA LEU A 109 -2.54 5.21 10.22
C LEU A 109 -1.52 6.06 10.97
N TRP A 110 -0.22 5.78 10.78
CA TRP A 110 0.87 6.56 11.38
C TRP A 110 0.84 8.01 10.91
N HIS A 111 0.73 8.22 9.59
CA HIS A 111 0.60 9.54 8.99
C HIS A 111 -0.60 10.33 9.55
N ALA A 112 -1.78 9.70 9.56
CA ALA A 112 -2.98 10.33 10.10
C ALA A 112 -2.82 10.74 11.58
N ALA A 113 -2.15 9.91 12.39
CA ALA A 113 -1.84 10.23 13.78
C ALA A 113 -0.90 11.42 13.89
N ASP A 114 0.11 11.51 13.01
CA ASP A 114 1.08 12.61 13.00
C ASP A 114 0.44 13.94 12.56
N VAL A 115 -0.38 13.92 11.53
CA VAL A 115 -1.02 15.15 11.01
C VAL A 115 -2.09 15.67 11.95
N THR A 116 -2.94 14.77 12.49
CA THR A 116 -4.08 15.20 13.33
C THR A 116 -3.74 15.40 14.80
N LYS A 117 -2.65 14.78 15.29
CA LYS A 117 -2.33 14.68 16.72
C LYS A 117 -3.44 14.03 17.55
N ASP A 118 -4.31 13.25 16.90
CA ASP A 118 -5.40 12.53 17.55
C ASP A 118 -4.83 11.39 18.43
N PRO A 119 -5.06 11.40 19.76
CA PRO A 119 -4.48 10.38 20.65
C PRO A 119 -5.02 8.97 20.38
N ALA A 120 -6.23 8.82 19.84
CA ALA A 120 -6.78 7.50 19.50
C ALA A 120 -6.07 6.91 18.28
N LEU A 121 -5.80 7.72 17.26
CA LEU A 121 -5.02 7.31 16.09
C LEU A 121 -3.57 6.99 16.48
N ARG A 122 -2.95 7.81 17.33
CA ARG A 122 -1.59 7.56 17.83
C ARG A 122 -1.53 6.23 18.60
N LYS A 123 -2.45 5.99 19.52
CA LYS A 123 -2.52 4.73 20.26
C LYS A 123 -2.66 3.53 19.33
N ALA A 124 -3.50 3.62 18.32
CA ALA A 124 -3.68 2.54 17.36
C ALA A 124 -2.40 2.30 16.51
N ALA A 125 -1.73 3.37 16.05
CA ALA A 125 -0.48 3.30 15.33
C ALA A 125 0.64 2.66 16.17
N ASP A 126 0.78 3.07 17.44
CA ASP A 126 1.76 2.50 18.36
C ASP A 126 1.46 1.03 18.67
N THR A 127 0.18 0.66 18.82
CA THR A 127 -0.24 -0.74 19.01
C THR A 127 0.13 -1.60 17.79
N MET A 128 -0.09 -1.08 16.58
CA MET A 128 0.27 -1.78 15.35
C MET A 128 1.79 -1.93 15.21
N LEU A 129 2.55 -0.90 15.55
CA LEU A 129 4.01 -0.97 15.53
C LEU A 129 4.54 -1.98 16.57
N ASP A 130 4.01 -1.97 17.80
CA ASP A 130 4.37 -2.94 18.85
C ASP A 130 4.05 -4.38 18.41
N PHE A 131 2.88 -4.60 17.79
CA PHE A 131 2.55 -5.91 17.24
C PHE A 131 3.58 -6.33 16.17
N THR A 132 3.90 -5.44 15.24
CA THR A 132 4.85 -5.73 14.16
C THR A 132 6.24 -6.04 14.68
N LEU A 133 6.71 -5.31 15.68
CA LEU A 133 8.06 -5.50 16.24
C LEU A 133 8.17 -6.71 17.17
N ASN A 134 7.14 -6.96 18.00
CA ASN A 134 7.28 -7.81 19.17
C ASN A 134 6.36 -9.03 19.19
N LYS A 135 5.24 -9.04 18.44
CA LYS A 135 4.18 -10.05 18.57
C LYS A 135 3.88 -10.83 17.30
N ALA A 136 4.13 -10.23 16.12
CA ALA A 136 3.87 -10.90 14.86
C ALA A 136 4.66 -12.21 14.76
N PRO A 137 4.02 -13.35 14.40
CA PRO A 137 4.70 -14.62 14.20
C PRO A 137 5.79 -14.50 13.14
N ARG A 138 6.96 -15.09 13.41
CA ARG A 138 8.14 -14.93 12.55
C ARG A 138 9.05 -16.15 12.54
N ALA A 139 9.88 -16.23 11.50
CA ALA A 139 10.96 -17.20 11.39
C ALA A 139 12.11 -16.88 12.36
N ALA A 140 13.06 -17.79 12.51
CA ALA A 140 14.20 -17.65 13.41
C ALA A 140 15.10 -16.44 13.10
N ASP A 141 15.14 -15.99 11.84
CA ASP A 141 15.88 -14.81 11.39
C ASP A 141 15.08 -13.49 11.54
N GLY A 142 13.89 -13.55 12.13
CA GLY A 142 13.04 -12.40 12.35
C GLY A 142 12.07 -12.07 11.21
N THR A 143 12.08 -12.81 10.10
CA THR A 143 11.15 -12.61 8.96
C THR A 143 9.73 -12.93 9.39
N ILE A 144 8.80 -11.97 9.26
CA ILE A 144 7.40 -12.11 9.65
C ILE A 144 6.68 -13.04 8.67
N PHE A 145 5.92 -14.00 9.20
CA PHE A 145 5.08 -14.88 8.40
C PHE A 145 3.86 -14.16 7.86
N HIS A 146 3.51 -14.44 6.62
CA HIS A 146 2.27 -13.96 6.01
C HIS A 146 1.06 -14.54 6.73
N THR A 147 0.99 -15.85 6.80
CA THR A 147 -0.01 -16.61 7.57
C THR A 147 0.56 -17.98 7.98
N GLY A 148 0.20 -18.46 9.16
CA GLY A 148 0.78 -19.71 9.70
C GLY A 148 2.31 -19.61 9.77
N GLN A 149 3.00 -20.54 9.09
CA GLN A 149 4.46 -20.54 8.92
C GLN A 149 4.85 -20.42 7.44
N THR A 150 4.15 -19.53 6.71
CA THR A 150 4.41 -19.29 5.29
C THR A 150 4.83 -17.85 5.04
N ILE A 151 5.65 -17.65 4.03
CA ILE A 151 6.13 -16.36 3.54
C ILE A 151 5.65 -16.22 2.11
N TRP A 152 4.97 -15.11 1.81
CA TRP A 152 4.37 -14.84 0.51
C TRP A 152 4.97 -13.58 -0.10
N SER A 153 4.94 -13.50 -1.42
CA SER A 153 5.41 -12.34 -2.19
C SER A 153 4.71 -11.03 -1.80
N ASP A 154 3.45 -11.10 -1.41
CA ASP A 154 2.64 -9.95 -0.96
C ASP A 154 3.27 -9.24 0.25
N SER A 155 3.95 -10.01 1.10
CA SER A 155 4.53 -9.52 2.36
C SER A 155 5.64 -8.48 2.16
N PHE A 156 6.22 -8.39 0.97
CA PHE A 156 7.18 -7.32 0.65
C PHE A 156 6.57 -5.92 0.83
N ASN A 157 5.26 -5.77 0.61
CA ASN A 157 4.59 -4.47 0.68
C ASN A 157 3.69 -4.29 1.91
N THR A 158 3.73 -5.18 2.89
CA THR A 158 2.95 -5.07 4.13
C THR A 158 3.73 -4.38 5.24
N SER A 159 4.45 -5.15 6.06
CA SER A 159 5.22 -4.62 7.19
C SER A 159 6.47 -3.82 6.79
N PRO A 160 7.26 -4.16 5.74
CA PRO A 160 8.52 -3.46 5.49
C PRO A 160 8.35 -1.96 5.24
N PRO A 161 7.45 -1.47 4.35
CA PRO A 161 7.26 -0.04 4.16
C PRO A 161 6.76 0.66 5.43
N PHE A 162 5.85 0.04 6.18
CA PHE A 162 5.37 0.58 7.45
C PHE A 162 6.49 0.74 8.46
N LEU A 163 7.35 -0.27 8.64
CA LEU A 163 8.52 -0.19 9.52
C LEU A 163 9.45 0.94 9.11
N ALA A 164 9.75 1.07 7.82
CA ALA A 164 10.60 2.13 7.31
C ALA A 164 9.98 3.53 7.55
N TYR A 165 8.67 3.69 7.29
CA TYR A 165 7.94 4.92 7.56
C TYR A 165 7.97 5.32 9.04
N ALA A 166 7.86 4.34 9.94
CA ALA A 166 7.94 4.53 11.39
C ALA A 166 9.38 4.66 11.93
N GLY A 167 10.38 4.80 11.06
CA GLY A 167 11.79 4.96 11.44
C GLY A 167 12.47 3.70 11.98
N LYS A 168 11.93 2.50 11.65
CA LYS A 168 12.49 1.21 12.02
C LYS A 168 13.23 0.60 10.83
N TYR A 169 14.29 1.29 10.40
CA TYR A 169 14.98 1.03 9.14
C TYR A 169 15.63 -0.34 9.09
N ASP A 170 16.40 -0.72 10.13
CA ASP A 170 17.06 -2.04 10.19
C ASP A 170 16.04 -3.18 10.09
N GLN A 171 14.89 -3.05 10.79
CA GLN A 171 13.84 -4.04 10.76
C GLN A 171 13.15 -4.08 9.39
N ALA A 172 12.95 -2.93 8.74
CA ALA A 172 12.39 -2.87 7.38
C ALA A 172 13.28 -3.58 6.36
N VAL A 173 14.59 -3.31 6.40
CA VAL A 173 15.59 -3.97 5.55
C VAL A 173 15.65 -5.47 5.86
N GLN A 174 15.66 -5.87 7.15
CA GLN A 174 15.63 -7.27 7.55
C GLN A 174 14.41 -8.01 6.97
N GLN A 175 13.23 -7.39 6.95
CA GLN A 175 12.06 -8.01 6.35
C GLN A 175 12.24 -8.20 4.84
N ILE A 176 12.68 -7.18 4.10
CA ILE A 176 12.94 -7.33 2.65
C ILE A 176 13.93 -8.46 2.38
N GLU A 177 15.05 -8.48 3.10
CA GLU A 177 16.09 -9.50 2.94
C GLU A 177 15.57 -10.92 3.27
N GLY A 178 14.79 -11.04 4.33
CA GLY A 178 14.20 -12.31 4.72
C GLY A 178 13.23 -12.88 3.68
N HIS A 179 12.41 -12.02 3.07
CA HIS A 179 11.54 -12.39 1.95
C HIS A 179 12.34 -12.70 0.69
N TRP A 180 13.31 -11.86 0.34
CA TRP A 180 14.17 -12.03 -0.82
C TRP A 180 14.91 -13.36 -0.78
N LYS A 181 15.57 -13.67 0.33
CA LYS A 181 16.31 -14.94 0.55
C LYS A 181 15.48 -16.18 0.23
N ARG A 182 14.16 -16.14 0.47
CA ARG A 182 13.27 -17.29 0.33
C ARG A 182 12.56 -17.36 -1.02
N LEU A 183 12.25 -16.20 -1.58
CA LEU A 183 11.35 -16.13 -2.73
C LEU A 183 12.04 -15.78 -4.05
N TRP A 184 13.25 -15.21 -4.02
CA TRP A 184 13.98 -14.88 -5.24
C TRP A 184 14.45 -16.13 -5.98
N ASP A 185 14.07 -16.24 -7.24
CA ASP A 185 14.60 -17.25 -8.17
C ASP A 185 15.63 -16.60 -9.11
N PRO A 186 16.95 -16.80 -8.88
CA PRO A 186 17.98 -16.17 -9.69
C PRO A 186 18.04 -16.67 -11.14
N GLN A 187 17.47 -17.86 -11.43
CA GLN A 187 17.41 -18.39 -12.80
C GLN A 187 16.29 -17.74 -13.61
N ALA A 188 15.12 -17.57 -12.98
CA ALA A 188 13.99 -16.89 -13.60
C ALA A 188 14.13 -15.36 -13.54
N LYS A 189 14.93 -14.81 -12.61
CA LYS A 189 14.97 -13.40 -12.23
C LYS A 189 13.60 -12.86 -11.82
N LEU A 190 12.85 -13.67 -11.10
CA LEU A 190 11.49 -13.38 -10.62
C LEU A 190 11.32 -13.84 -9.19
N ILE A 191 10.33 -13.25 -8.51
CA ILE A 191 9.89 -13.66 -7.18
C ILE A 191 8.88 -14.80 -7.28
N ALA A 192 9.15 -15.92 -6.59
CA ALA A 192 8.21 -17.02 -6.40
C ALA A 192 7.10 -16.60 -5.42
N HIS A 193 5.89 -17.18 -5.57
CA HIS A 193 4.74 -16.75 -4.79
C HIS A 193 4.84 -17.10 -3.31
N GLN A 194 5.14 -18.36 -2.97
CA GLN A 194 5.00 -18.81 -1.57
C GLN A 194 6.09 -19.80 -1.14
N TRP A 195 6.60 -19.59 0.06
CA TRP A 195 7.53 -20.43 0.78
C TRP A 195 6.90 -20.96 2.06
N ASN A 196 7.09 -22.25 2.33
CA ASN A 196 6.71 -22.90 3.61
C ASN A 196 7.97 -23.09 4.46
N GLU A 197 8.06 -22.35 5.56
CA GLU A 197 9.25 -22.35 6.42
C GLU A 197 9.43 -23.67 7.15
N ALA A 198 8.34 -24.26 7.67
CA ALA A 198 8.40 -25.53 8.38
C ALA A 198 8.84 -26.69 7.47
N ALA A 199 8.41 -26.67 6.22
CA ALA A 199 8.78 -27.68 5.24
C ALA A 199 10.09 -27.37 4.50
N ASN A 200 10.65 -26.17 4.69
CA ASN A 200 11.84 -25.66 4.02
C ASN A 200 11.79 -25.83 2.49
N ARG A 201 10.66 -25.44 1.87
CA ARG A 201 10.42 -25.56 0.42
C ARG A 201 9.36 -24.58 -0.05
N PHE A 202 9.34 -24.35 -1.36
CA PHE A 202 8.21 -23.64 -1.97
C PHE A 202 6.90 -24.42 -1.78
N SER A 203 5.86 -23.75 -1.34
CA SER A 203 4.46 -24.20 -1.47
C SER A 203 3.88 -23.77 -2.83
N SER A 204 4.35 -22.66 -3.37
CA SER A 204 4.13 -22.25 -4.77
C SER A 204 5.37 -21.57 -5.33
N LYS A 205 5.96 -22.16 -6.36
CA LYS A 205 7.10 -21.55 -7.09
C LYS A 205 6.66 -20.68 -8.27
N THR A 206 5.34 -20.57 -8.52
CA THR A 206 4.77 -19.76 -9.60
C THR A 206 5.21 -18.30 -9.44
N PRO A 207 5.81 -17.68 -10.46
CA PRO A 207 6.11 -16.26 -10.43
C PRO A 207 4.84 -15.45 -10.76
N TRP A 208 3.97 -15.32 -9.77
CA TRP A 208 2.73 -14.57 -9.89
C TRP A 208 3.02 -13.10 -10.18
N GLY A 209 2.33 -12.51 -11.17
CA GLY A 209 2.57 -11.13 -11.61
C GLY A 209 2.30 -10.12 -10.50
N GLY A 210 1.15 -10.22 -9.81
CA GLY A 210 0.84 -9.41 -8.65
C GLY A 210 1.92 -9.53 -7.57
N GLY A 211 2.40 -10.75 -7.28
CA GLY A 211 3.46 -10.98 -6.30
C GLY A 211 4.79 -10.31 -6.63
N ASN A 212 5.18 -10.31 -7.90
CA ASN A 212 6.36 -9.59 -8.38
C ASN A 212 6.16 -8.06 -8.30
N GLY A 213 4.95 -7.58 -8.60
CA GLY A 213 4.56 -6.19 -8.44
C GLY A 213 4.58 -5.74 -6.98
N TRP A 214 4.01 -6.53 -6.06
CA TRP A 214 4.06 -6.28 -4.61
C TRP A 214 5.50 -6.17 -4.11
N ALA A 215 6.39 -7.05 -4.56
CA ALA A 215 7.80 -7.02 -4.20
C ALA A 215 8.49 -5.74 -4.70
N ALA A 216 8.30 -5.38 -5.98
CA ALA A 216 8.87 -4.17 -6.56
C ALA A 216 8.39 -2.91 -5.81
N ALA A 217 7.08 -2.78 -5.57
CA ALA A 217 6.51 -1.63 -4.88
C ALA A 217 7.00 -1.54 -3.42
N GLY A 218 7.03 -2.65 -2.70
CA GLY A 218 7.50 -2.69 -1.31
C GLY A 218 8.97 -2.31 -1.17
N ILE A 219 9.84 -2.86 -2.02
CA ILE A 219 11.27 -2.52 -2.05
C ILE A 219 11.45 -1.02 -2.36
N THR A 220 10.76 -0.51 -3.39
CA THR A 220 10.81 0.91 -3.78
C THR A 220 10.45 1.84 -2.62
N ARG A 221 9.39 1.51 -1.88
CA ARG A 221 8.93 2.32 -0.75
C ARG A 221 9.91 2.28 0.42
N VAL A 222 10.51 1.12 0.72
CA VAL A 222 11.56 1.03 1.75
C VAL A 222 12.77 1.89 1.35
N ILE A 223 13.29 1.76 0.12
CA ILE A 223 14.41 2.56 -0.37
C ILE A 223 14.16 4.07 -0.17
N ARG A 224 12.95 4.53 -0.48
CA ARG A 224 12.57 5.94 -0.37
C ARG A 224 12.64 6.47 1.06
N TYR A 225 12.33 5.64 2.05
CA TYR A 225 12.31 6.03 3.46
C TYR A 225 13.66 5.90 4.16
N LEU A 226 14.61 5.14 3.60
CA LEU A 226 15.94 5.00 4.21
C LEU A 226 16.66 6.36 4.27
N PRO A 227 17.21 6.76 5.44
CA PRO A 227 18.00 7.96 5.58
C PRO A 227 19.41 7.77 5.00
N ALA A 228 20.17 8.85 4.88
CA ALA A 228 21.46 8.86 4.21
C ALA A 228 22.53 7.95 4.87
N ASP A 229 22.44 7.70 6.15
CA ASP A 229 23.34 6.81 6.91
C ASP A 229 23.10 5.31 6.64
N HIS A 230 21.98 4.96 5.97
CA HIS A 230 21.66 3.61 5.48
C HIS A 230 22.06 3.41 4.00
N GLN A 231 23.14 4.03 3.53
CA GLN A 231 23.51 3.98 2.11
C GLN A 231 23.81 2.55 1.63
N ALA A 232 24.51 1.73 2.41
CA ALA A 232 24.82 0.34 2.03
C ALA A 232 23.56 -0.52 1.85
N ASP A 233 22.58 -0.37 2.74
CA ASP A 233 21.29 -1.05 2.62
C ASP A 233 20.52 -0.56 1.40
N ARG A 234 20.51 0.76 1.18
CA ARG A 234 19.88 1.37 0.00
C ARG A 234 20.46 0.81 -1.29
N ASP A 235 21.78 0.78 -1.42
CA ASP A 235 22.47 0.27 -2.62
C ASP A 235 22.11 -1.20 -2.87
N LYS A 236 22.05 -2.00 -1.82
CA LYS A 236 21.65 -3.41 -1.90
C LYS A 236 20.21 -3.57 -2.35
N LEU A 237 19.28 -2.81 -1.77
CA LEU A 237 17.87 -2.87 -2.16
C LEU A 237 17.63 -2.33 -3.58
N ILE A 238 18.41 -1.34 -4.02
CA ILE A 238 18.40 -0.87 -5.42
C ILE A 238 18.83 -1.99 -6.37
N ALA A 239 19.88 -2.76 -6.01
CA ALA A 239 20.31 -3.90 -6.81
C ALA A 239 19.22 -4.98 -6.91
N HIS A 240 18.56 -5.33 -5.80
CA HIS A 240 17.43 -6.26 -5.81
C HIS A 240 16.27 -5.76 -6.68
N LEU A 241 15.90 -4.48 -6.52
CA LEU A 241 14.84 -3.88 -7.32
C LEU A 241 15.16 -3.89 -8.80
N LYS A 242 16.40 -3.56 -9.17
CA LYS A 242 16.86 -3.56 -10.56
C LYS A 242 16.79 -4.97 -11.17
N ASP A 243 17.31 -5.99 -10.48
CA ASP A 243 17.28 -7.37 -10.94
C ASP A 243 15.83 -7.85 -11.17
N LEU A 244 14.91 -7.51 -10.25
CA LEU A 244 13.50 -7.85 -10.36
C LEU A 244 12.82 -7.14 -11.52
N LEU A 245 13.04 -5.83 -11.68
CA LEU A 245 12.44 -5.05 -12.77
C LEU A 245 12.96 -5.53 -14.14
N ASP A 246 14.26 -5.79 -14.28
CA ASP A 246 14.85 -6.32 -15.50
C ASP A 246 14.23 -7.69 -15.84
N GLY A 247 14.05 -8.56 -14.85
CA GLY A 247 13.39 -9.85 -15.01
C GLY A 247 11.94 -9.71 -15.48
N CYS A 248 11.17 -8.85 -14.83
CA CYS A 248 9.77 -8.61 -15.22
C CYS A 248 9.65 -7.99 -16.61
N ILE A 249 10.43 -6.95 -16.92
CA ILE A 249 10.40 -6.24 -18.21
C ILE A 249 10.72 -7.19 -19.38
N ALA A 250 11.60 -8.18 -19.18
CA ALA A 250 11.89 -9.19 -20.20
C ALA A 250 10.65 -9.99 -20.63
N HIS A 251 9.60 -10.00 -19.80
CA HIS A 251 8.31 -10.66 -20.07
C HIS A 251 7.18 -9.69 -20.40
N GLN A 252 7.47 -8.37 -20.54
CA GLN A 252 6.45 -7.39 -20.89
C GLN A 252 5.86 -7.71 -22.27
N ARG A 253 4.54 -7.79 -22.32
CA ARG A 253 3.79 -8.06 -23.54
C ARG A 253 3.85 -6.89 -24.54
N PRO A 254 3.62 -7.13 -25.84
CA PRO A 254 3.55 -6.06 -26.84
C PRO A 254 2.50 -5.00 -26.55
N ASP A 255 1.41 -5.34 -25.81
CA ASP A 255 0.37 -4.40 -25.40
C ASP A 255 0.72 -3.59 -24.13
N GLY A 256 1.86 -3.85 -23.51
CA GLY A 256 2.33 -3.14 -22.32
C GLY A 256 1.94 -3.77 -20.98
N LEU A 257 1.07 -4.78 -21.00
CA LEU A 257 0.64 -5.56 -19.84
C LEU A 257 1.53 -6.77 -19.59
N PHE A 258 1.13 -7.61 -18.64
CA PHE A 258 1.81 -8.85 -18.30
C PHE A 258 0.83 -10.03 -18.32
N ASN A 259 1.35 -11.23 -18.23
CA ASN A 259 0.57 -12.41 -17.93
C ASN A 259 0.50 -12.59 -16.42
N ASP A 260 -0.58 -13.15 -15.89
CA ASP A 260 -0.77 -13.41 -14.45
C ASP A 260 0.37 -14.24 -13.84
N THR A 261 0.79 -15.28 -14.55
CA THR A 261 2.09 -15.95 -14.32
C THR A 261 3.10 -15.32 -15.27
N VAL A 262 4.01 -14.50 -14.75
CA VAL A 262 4.87 -13.60 -15.54
C VAL A 262 5.55 -14.27 -16.73
N ASN A 263 6.06 -15.48 -16.54
CA ASN A 263 6.79 -16.25 -17.56
C ASN A 263 5.93 -17.33 -18.26
N ASP A 264 4.60 -17.35 -18.07
CA ASP A 264 3.69 -18.25 -18.78
C ASP A 264 2.73 -17.48 -19.69
N PRO A 265 2.98 -17.46 -21.01
CA PRO A 265 2.12 -16.75 -21.96
C PRO A 265 0.72 -17.36 -22.13
N LYS A 266 0.45 -18.51 -21.50
CA LYS A 266 -0.88 -19.15 -21.51
C LYS A 266 -1.77 -18.70 -20.35
N SER A 267 -1.20 -18.10 -19.31
CA SER A 267 -2.01 -17.51 -18.23
C SER A 267 -2.75 -16.27 -18.75
N PHE A 268 -3.79 -15.84 -18.05
CA PHE A 268 -4.57 -14.69 -18.50
C PHE A 268 -3.75 -13.39 -18.45
N VAL A 269 -4.18 -12.38 -19.21
CA VAL A 269 -3.55 -11.05 -19.22
C VAL A 269 -3.99 -10.29 -18.00
N GLU A 270 -3.02 -9.82 -17.23
CA GLU A 270 -3.19 -9.18 -15.94
C GLU A 270 -2.75 -7.71 -16.03
N THR A 271 -3.53 -6.81 -15.41
CA THR A 271 -3.33 -5.34 -15.50
C THR A 271 -2.51 -4.78 -14.35
N ASP A 272 -2.68 -5.32 -13.16
CA ASP A 272 -2.16 -4.78 -11.92
C ASP A 272 -0.64 -4.83 -11.84
N THR A 273 -0.03 -5.93 -12.31
CA THR A 273 1.43 -6.06 -12.43
C THR A 273 2.04 -4.86 -13.17
N ALA A 274 1.42 -4.43 -14.28
CA ALA A 274 1.90 -3.27 -15.04
C ALA A 274 1.84 -1.98 -14.21
N GLN A 275 0.80 -1.80 -13.43
CA GLN A 275 0.63 -0.61 -12.57
C GLN A 275 1.69 -0.57 -11.46
N MET A 276 1.93 -1.69 -10.77
CA MET A 276 2.89 -1.83 -9.70
C MET A 276 4.32 -1.59 -10.18
N LEU A 277 4.69 -2.17 -11.32
CA LEU A 277 6.02 -1.99 -11.91
C LEU A 277 6.21 -0.56 -12.42
N ALA A 278 5.22 0.03 -13.09
CA ALA A 278 5.29 1.42 -13.55
C ALA A 278 5.43 2.39 -12.36
N TYR A 279 4.66 2.20 -11.28
CA TYR A 279 4.82 2.95 -10.03
C TYR A 279 6.26 2.87 -9.52
N SER A 280 6.80 1.65 -9.42
CA SER A 280 8.15 1.40 -8.92
C SER A 280 9.22 2.06 -9.80
N ILE A 281 9.06 2.02 -11.12
CA ILE A 281 9.99 2.66 -12.06
C ILE A 281 9.93 4.18 -11.95
N TYR A 282 8.73 4.80 -11.95
CA TYR A 282 8.61 6.24 -11.85
C TYR A 282 9.21 6.79 -10.54
N GLU A 283 8.93 6.16 -9.41
CA GLU A 283 9.52 6.56 -8.12
C GLU A 283 11.04 6.36 -8.11
N SER A 284 11.55 5.27 -8.73
CA SER A 284 12.98 4.98 -8.76
C SER A 284 13.76 5.91 -9.68
N VAL A 285 13.21 6.26 -10.84
CA VAL A 285 13.83 7.26 -11.74
C VAL A 285 13.79 8.65 -11.10
N ARG A 286 12.69 9.01 -10.46
CA ARG A 286 12.55 10.26 -9.70
C ARG A 286 13.58 10.34 -8.57
N GLY A 287 13.80 9.23 -7.84
CA GLY A 287 14.79 9.13 -6.77
C GLY A 287 16.25 9.04 -7.24
N GLY A 288 16.49 8.96 -8.56
CA GLY A 288 17.84 8.81 -9.13
C GLY A 288 18.45 7.40 -8.95
N TRP A 289 17.63 6.39 -8.66
CA TRP A 289 18.08 5.01 -8.43
C TRP A 289 18.10 4.17 -9.70
N LEU A 290 17.27 4.54 -10.67
CA LEU A 290 17.22 3.92 -12.00
C LEU A 290 17.49 4.94 -13.10
N ASP A 291 18.06 4.47 -14.20
CA ASP A 291 18.27 5.25 -15.42
C ASP A 291 16.92 5.58 -16.10
N LYS A 292 16.87 6.73 -16.78
CA LYS A 292 15.67 7.18 -17.51
C LYS A 292 15.25 6.25 -18.65
N SER A 293 16.12 5.34 -19.12
CA SER A 293 15.76 4.35 -20.16
C SER A 293 14.60 3.42 -19.73
N TYR A 294 14.42 3.19 -18.42
CA TYR A 294 13.30 2.42 -17.89
C TYR A 294 11.93 3.07 -18.16
N LEU A 295 11.88 4.40 -18.37
CA LEU A 295 10.63 5.12 -18.61
C LEU A 295 9.89 4.63 -19.84
N THR A 296 10.61 4.17 -20.88
CA THR A 296 9.97 3.60 -22.10
C THR A 296 9.05 2.42 -21.76
N ALA A 297 9.49 1.53 -20.86
CA ALA A 297 8.67 0.41 -20.40
C ALA A 297 7.52 0.87 -19.50
N ALA A 298 7.81 1.77 -18.56
CA ALA A 298 6.81 2.29 -17.61
C ALA A 298 5.69 3.09 -18.31
N ASP A 299 6.03 3.93 -19.30
CA ASP A 299 5.04 4.72 -20.04
C ASP A 299 4.11 3.78 -20.87
N LYS A 300 4.66 2.70 -21.41
CA LYS A 300 3.89 1.69 -22.10
C LYS A 300 2.95 0.93 -21.14
N MET A 301 3.42 0.56 -19.95
CA MET A 301 2.61 -0.03 -18.88
C MET A 301 1.46 0.90 -18.47
N ARG A 302 1.79 2.17 -18.21
CA ARG A 302 0.81 3.19 -17.82
C ARG A 302 -0.24 3.41 -18.89
N ALA A 303 0.16 3.54 -20.16
CA ALA A 303 -0.78 3.72 -21.26
C ALA A 303 -1.75 2.53 -21.37
N ALA A 304 -1.25 1.30 -21.24
CA ALA A 304 -2.04 0.08 -21.26
C ALA A 304 -3.02 0.02 -20.07
N ALA A 305 -2.57 0.30 -18.85
CA ALA A 305 -3.39 0.29 -17.65
C ALA A 305 -4.50 1.37 -17.69
N ARG A 306 -4.20 2.56 -18.20
CA ARG A 306 -5.22 3.63 -18.41
C ARG A 306 -6.32 3.19 -19.35
N GLY A 307 -6.00 2.39 -20.37
CA GLY A 307 -6.97 1.80 -21.30
C GLY A 307 -7.86 0.71 -20.69
N LYS A 308 -7.57 0.29 -19.46
CA LYS A 308 -8.36 -0.72 -18.73
C LYS A 308 -9.37 -0.12 -17.73
N VAL A 309 -9.38 1.17 -17.54
CA VAL A 309 -10.38 1.83 -16.68
C VAL A 309 -11.68 1.97 -17.43
N ASP A 310 -12.76 1.38 -16.92
CA ASP A 310 -14.09 1.45 -17.53
C ASP A 310 -14.82 2.77 -17.24
N ASP A 311 -16.04 2.90 -17.76
CA ASP A 311 -16.83 4.12 -17.59
C ASP A 311 -17.23 4.41 -16.15
N ALA A 312 -17.31 3.41 -15.29
CA ALA A 312 -17.58 3.54 -13.86
C ALA A 312 -16.31 3.79 -13.03
N GLY A 313 -15.14 3.71 -13.65
CA GLY A 313 -13.84 3.93 -13.00
C GLY A 313 -13.17 2.67 -12.47
N PHE A 314 -13.70 1.48 -12.73
CA PHE A 314 -13.07 0.24 -12.32
C PHE A 314 -11.95 -0.17 -13.28
N VAL A 315 -10.80 -0.55 -12.74
CA VAL A 315 -9.69 -1.12 -13.50
C VAL A 315 -10.00 -2.58 -13.80
N GLN A 316 -10.16 -2.90 -15.06
CA GLN A 316 -10.49 -4.23 -15.56
C GLN A 316 -9.23 -5.07 -15.83
N GLY A 317 -9.39 -6.40 -15.76
CA GLY A 317 -8.33 -7.34 -16.07
C GLY A 317 -7.32 -7.53 -14.95
N VAL A 318 -7.68 -7.19 -13.74
CA VAL A 318 -6.89 -7.45 -12.53
C VAL A 318 -7.21 -8.85 -12.01
N ALA A 319 -6.24 -9.56 -11.46
CA ALA A 319 -6.48 -10.81 -10.75
C ALA A 319 -7.50 -10.58 -9.63
N THR A 320 -8.72 -11.15 -9.78
CA THR A 320 -9.86 -10.69 -8.97
C THR A 320 -9.91 -11.36 -7.60
N ALA A 321 -10.00 -10.55 -6.55
CA ALA A 321 -10.22 -11.04 -5.19
C ALA A 321 -11.61 -11.74 -5.07
N PRO A 322 -11.79 -12.77 -4.25
CA PRO A 322 -10.82 -13.30 -3.27
C PRO A 322 -9.99 -14.48 -3.78
N THR A 323 -10.16 -14.96 -5.00
CA THR A 323 -9.54 -16.20 -5.51
C THR A 323 -8.29 -15.94 -6.33
N PHE A 324 -8.15 -14.76 -6.95
CA PHE A 324 -7.02 -14.33 -7.78
C PHE A 324 -6.69 -15.28 -8.96
N ASP A 325 -7.67 -16.06 -9.40
CA ASP A 325 -7.53 -17.11 -10.43
C ASP A 325 -8.12 -16.73 -11.80
N LYS A 326 -8.66 -15.53 -11.92
CA LYS A 326 -9.30 -15.01 -13.14
C LYS A 326 -9.25 -13.49 -13.21
N PRO A 327 -9.32 -12.91 -14.42
CA PRO A 327 -9.37 -11.47 -14.58
C PRO A 327 -10.72 -10.90 -14.14
N GLY A 328 -10.68 -9.72 -13.53
CA GLY A 328 -11.85 -8.98 -13.07
C GLY A 328 -11.45 -7.62 -12.52
N VAL A 329 -11.95 -7.26 -11.34
CA VAL A 329 -11.62 -6.04 -10.59
C VAL A 329 -11.18 -6.38 -9.19
N SER A 330 -10.27 -5.57 -8.63
CA SER A 330 -9.79 -5.73 -7.26
C SER A 330 -9.47 -4.36 -6.67
N PRO A 331 -9.63 -4.14 -5.34
CA PRO A 331 -9.19 -2.91 -4.68
C PRO A 331 -7.71 -2.60 -4.88
N GLU A 332 -6.85 -3.61 -5.01
CA GLU A 332 -5.42 -3.41 -5.29
C GLU A 332 -5.19 -2.78 -6.65
N GLY A 333 -5.86 -3.26 -7.71
CA GLY A 333 -5.76 -2.66 -9.04
C GLY A 333 -6.23 -1.21 -9.08
N GLN A 334 -7.24 -0.84 -8.27
CA GLN A 334 -7.63 0.56 -8.09
C GLN A 334 -6.55 1.37 -7.39
N ALA A 335 -5.99 0.82 -6.31
CA ALA A 335 -4.98 1.49 -5.51
C ALA A 335 -3.69 1.72 -6.32
N PHE A 336 -3.19 0.69 -7.01
CA PHE A 336 -1.98 0.81 -7.81
C PHE A 336 -2.17 1.68 -9.06
N PHE A 337 -3.37 1.75 -9.62
CA PHE A 337 -3.67 2.75 -10.64
C PHE A 337 -3.45 4.17 -10.09
N LEU A 338 -3.98 4.49 -8.92
CA LEU A 338 -3.84 5.79 -8.28
C LEU A 338 -2.38 6.09 -7.90
N MET A 339 -1.66 5.10 -7.37
CA MET A 339 -0.24 5.20 -7.02
C MET A 339 0.64 5.44 -8.26
N MET A 340 0.40 4.72 -9.34
CA MET A 340 1.10 4.89 -10.62
C MET A 340 0.91 6.30 -11.18
N GLU A 341 -0.32 6.80 -11.19
CA GLU A 341 -0.62 8.15 -11.66
C GLU A 341 0.03 9.23 -10.75
N ALA A 342 0.03 9.02 -9.43
CA ALA A 342 0.69 9.91 -8.49
C ALA A 342 2.21 9.94 -8.70
N ALA A 343 2.85 8.78 -8.86
CA ALA A 343 4.28 8.67 -9.11
C ALA A 343 4.69 9.33 -10.43
N HIS A 344 3.92 9.10 -11.51
CA HIS A 344 4.12 9.76 -12.78
C HIS A 344 3.98 11.30 -12.67
N ALA A 345 2.95 11.79 -11.97
CA ALA A 345 2.74 13.23 -11.80
C ALA A 345 3.88 13.89 -11.00
N LYS A 346 4.39 13.23 -9.93
CA LYS A 346 5.57 13.69 -9.18
C LYS A 346 6.79 13.80 -10.10
N LEU A 347 7.08 12.76 -10.88
CA LEU A 347 8.22 12.76 -11.81
C LEU A 347 8.14 13.91 -12.81
N VAL A 348 6.96 14.13 -13.41
CA VAL A 348 6.75 15.21 -14.39
C VAL A 348 6.87 16.60 -13.75
N GLN A 349 6.45 16.78 -12.51
CA GLN A 349 6.59 18.08 -11.80
C GLN A 349 8.04 18.42 -11.48
N GLU A 350 8.88 17.46 -11.14
CA GLU A 350 10.29 17.65 -10.80
C GLU A 350 11.21 17.80 -12.03
N THR A 351 10.71 17.41 -13.21
CA THR A 351 11.48 17.51 -14.46
C THR A 351 11.18 18.78 -15.26
N LYS A 352 10.23 19.61 -14.81
CA LYS A 352 9.92 20.94 -15.35
C LYS A 352 10.71 22.03 -14.65
#